data_7f9b89fadea4d3c461232678a926fcf1
#
_entry.id   7f9b89fadea4d3c461232678a926fcf1
#
_cell.length_a   1.000
_cell.length_b   1.000
_cell.length_c   1.000
_cell.angle_alpha   90.00
_cell.angle_beta   90.00
_cell.angle_gamma   90.00
#
_symmetry.space_group_name_H-M   'P 1'
#
loop_
_entity.id
_entity.type
_entity.pdbx_description
1 polymer ?
#
loop_
_entity_poly.entity_id
_entity_poly.type
_entity_poly.pdbx_seq_one_letter_code
_entity_poly.pdbx_strand_id
1 'polypeptide(L)'
;MTTLELHGIYHELAFWQQFVKTDRFLKGWVKKVKTPELNQEVADFILSVKHESVLDVGSGVCSILNGLVDVTACDPLGDLYKLVFDFERHKLSAPIAVPAEELRFSNHFDIVHISNALDHCQSPYSALNSLLEAVKDGGYLIVQGFTNEAEHENWQGFHQWNLDLTDSGILRIKGRDSELAALWTPHIFKKFE
;
A
#
# COMPACT_ATOMS: atom_id res chain seq x y z
N MET A 1 -6.02 -20.73 7.03
CA MET A 1 -4.67 -20.13 7.00
C MET A 1 -3.69 -21.15 6.45
N THR A 2 -3.05 -20.86 5.36
CA THR A 2 -2.05 -21.71 4.69
C THR A 2 -0.67 -21.54 5.35
N THR A 3 0.27 -22.45 5.07
CA THR A 3 1.66 -22.31 5.54
C THR A 3 2.32 -21.06 4.97
N LEU A 4 1.99 -20.69 3.73
CA LEU A 4 2.49 -19.48 3.07
C LEU A 4 2.01 -18.21 3.78
N GLU A 5 0.72 -18.15 4.12
CA GLU A 5 0.15 -17.02 4.88
C GLU A 5 0.81 -16.86 6.25
N LEU A 6 1.01 -17.96 6.98
CA LEU A 6 1.71 -17.93 8.27
C LEU A 6 3.13 -17.42 8.14
N HIS A 7 3.86 -17.87 7.11
CA HIS A 7 5.23 -17.45 6.85
C HIS A 7 5.28 -15.95 6.50
N GLY A 8 4.37 -15.49 5.64
CA GLY A 8 4.27 -14.09 5.27
C GLY A 8 3.98 -13.19 6.47
N ILE A 9 2.99 -13.56 7.31
CA ILE A 9 2.66 -12.82 8.53
C ILE A 9 3.87 -12.73 9.47
N TYR A 10 4.58 -13.85 9.66
CA TYR A 10 5.79 -13.86 10.51
C TYR A 10 6.88 -12.93 9.96
N HIS A 11 7.14 -13.00 8.67
CA HIS A 11 8.14 -12.17 7.99
C HIS A 11 7.82 -10.68 8.14
N GLU A 12 6.57 -10.31 7.88
CA GLU A 12 6.09 -8.93 7.97
C GLU A 12 6.15 -8.39 9.40
N LEU A 13 5.66 -9.14 10.37
CA LEU A 13 5.75 -8.73 11.79
C LEU A 13 7.19 -8.63 12.27
N ALA A 14 8.08 -9.52 11.84
CA ALA A 14 9.50 -9.45 12.19
C ALA A 14 10.17 -8.20 11.61
N PHE A 15 9.85 -7.83 10.37
CA PHE A 15 10.30 -6.60 9.75
C PHE A 15 9.82 -5.39 10.56
N TRP A 16 8.51 -5.27 10.80
CA TRP A 16 7.94 -4.13 11.52
C TRP A 16 8.44 -4.04 12.96
N GLN A 17 8.62 -5.16 13.66
CA GLN A 17 9.17 -5.18 15.03
C GLN A 17 10.56 -4.53 15.12
N GLN A 18 11.34 -4.61 14.06
CA GLN A 18 12.66 -3.98 13.98
C GLN A 18 12.53 -2.54 13.47
N PHE A 19 11.76 -2.33 12.41
CA PHE A 19 11.67 -1.05 11.73
C PHE A 19 11.07 0.06 12.60
N VAL A 20 10.03 -0.24 13.39
CA VAL A 20 9.39 0.74 14.30
C VAL A 20 10.33 1.31 15.37
N LYS A 21 11.47 0.66 15.63
CA LYS A 21 12.49 1.13 16.58
C LYS A 21 13.52 2.06 15.93
N THR A 22 13.52 2.17 14.63
CA THR A 22 14.51 2.98 13.91
C THR A 22 14.18 4.48 13.97
N ASP A 23 15.22 5.30 13.97
CA ASP A 23 15.09 6.75 13.80
C ASP A 23 14.37 7.13 12.52
N ARG A 24 14.55 6.36 11.45
CA ARG A 24 13.90 6.54 10.16
C ARG A 24 12.38 6.47 10.29
N PHE A 25 11.87 5.41 10.94
CA PHE A 25 10.43 5.27 11.19
C PHE A 25 9.92 6.38 12.12
N LEU A 26 10.58 6.58 13.26
CA LEU A 26 10.14 7.56 14.25
C LEU A 26 10.14 9.00 13.72
N LYS A 27 11.11 9.37 12.88
CA LYS A 27 11.17 10.69 12.26
C LYS A 27 10.24 10.82 11.05
N GLY A 28 10.18 9.82 10.20
CA GLY A 28 9.38 9.82 8.99
C GLY A 28 7.88 9.68 9.25
N TRP A 29 7.49 8.53 9.73
CA TRP A 29 6.06 8.18 9.85
C TRP A 29 5.40 8.77 11.09
N VAL A 30 6.08 8.74 12.24
CA VAL A 30 5.48 9.14 13.52
C VAL A 30 5.52 10.65 13.71
N LYS A 31 6.66 11.29 13.47
CA LYS A 31 6.84 12.75 13.66
C LYS A 31 6.40 13.58 12.45
N LYS A 32 5.84 12.95 11.42
CA LYS A 32 5.33 13.62 10.24
C LYS A 32 6.38 14.46 9.49
N VAL A 33 7.63 14.03 9.54
CA VAL A 33 8.68 14.54 8.68
C VAL A 33 8.64 13.73 7.39
N LYS A 34 8.77 14.39 6.24
CA LYS A 34 8.75 13.74 4.92
C LYS A 34 9.57 12.45 4.90
N THR A 35 8.97 11.36 4.44
CA THR A 35 9.63 10.07 4.35
C THR A 35 10.30 9.87 2.99
N PRO A 36 11.46 9.23 2.92
CA PRO A 36 12.10 8.92 1.63
C PRO A 36 11.27 7.97 0.75
N GLU A 37 10.40 7.16 1.35
CA GLU A 37 9.57 6.19 0.67
C GLU A 37 8.39 6.81 -0.06
N LEU A 38 7.92 7.98 0.38
CA LEU A 38 6.92 8.71 -0.36
C LEU A 38 7.58 9.45 -1.53
N ASN A 39 7.29 8.99 -2.73
CA ASN A 39 7.77 9.66 -3.93
C ASN A 39 7.30 11.13 -3.95
N GLN A 40 8.21 12.06 -4.21
CA GLN A 40 7.90 13.50 -4.19
C GLN A 40 6.81 13.88 -5.18
N GLU A 41 6.79 13.28 -6.35
CA GLU A 41 5.76 13.57 -7.36
C GLU A 41 4.38 13.09 -6.93
N VAL A 42 4.31 11.97 -6.21
CA VAL A 42 3.05 11.49 -5.61
C VAL A 42 2.59 12.45 -4.53
N ALA A 43 3.49 12.92 -3.66
CA ALA A 43 3.17 13.90 -2.64
C ALA A 43 2.68 15.22 -3.26
N ASP A 44 3.39 15.73 -4.25
CA ASP A 44 3.04 16.96 -4.95
C ASP A 44 1.71 16.83 -5.69
N PHE A 45 1.45 15.66 -6.30
CA PHE A 45 0.17 15.38 -6.93
C PHE A 45 -0.99 15.38 -5.91
N ILE A 46 -0.87 14.64 -4.81
CA ILE A 46 -1.88 14.59 -3.75
C ILE A 46 -2.20 16.01 -3.24
N LEU A 47 -1.17 16.82 -3.01
CA LEU A 47 -1.34 18.21 -2.54
C LEU A 47 -1.93 19.14 -3.60
N SER A 48 -1.78 18.82 -4.88
CA SER A 48 -2.26 19.65 -5.99
C SER A 48 -3.74 19.46 -6.32
N VAL A 49 -4.31 18.31 -5.98
CA VAL A 49 -5.71 17.98 -6.28
C VAL A 49 -6.61 18.28 -5.09
N LYS A 50 -7.84 18.73 -5.35
CA LYS A 50 -8.83 18.91 -4.30
C LYS A 50 -9.30 17.56 -3.79
N HIS A 51 -9.22 17.35 -2.48
CA HIS A 51 -9.70 16.14 -1.82
C HIS A 51 -10.20 16.45 -0.41
N GLU A 52 -11.11 15.64 0.10
CA GLU A 52 -11.64 15.68 1.47
C GLU A 52 -11.46 14.33 2.18
N SER A 53 -11.21 13.27 1.42
CA SER A 53 -11.09 11.90 1.93
C SER A 53 -10.01 11.13 1.21
N VAL A 54 -9.08 10.56 1.97
CA VAL A 54 -7.94 9.79 1.46
C VAL A 54 -7.90 8.44 2.16
N LEU A 55 -7.75 7.36 1.40
CA LEU A 55 -7.51 6.00 1.89
C LEU A 55 -6.10 5.56 1.51
N ASP A 56 -5.36 5.01 2.46
CA ASP A 56 -4.08 4.34 2.23
C ASP A 56 -4.22 2.84 2.56
N VAL A 57 -4.02 1.99 1.57
CA VAL A 57 -4.24 0.55 1.63
C VAL A 57 -2.91 -0.19 1.66
N GLY A 58 -2.79 -1.19 2.54
CA GLY A 58 -1.50 -1.84 2.80
C GLY A 58 -0.52 -0.86 3.46
N SER A 59 -1.03 -0.06 4.40
CA SER A 59 -0.30 1.04 5.02
C SER A 59 0.85 0.60 5.94
N GLY A 60 0.95 -0.69 6.23
CA GLY A 60 1.80 -1.19 7.29
C GLY A 60 1.35 -0.66 8.66
N VAL A 61 2.29 -0.53 9.59
CA VAL A 61 2.00 0.00 10.94
C VAL A 61 1.47 1.43 10.89
N CYS A 62 1.89 2.24 9.95
CA CYS A 62 1.50 3.64 9.85
C CYS A 62 1.61 4.11 8.39
N SER A 63 0.58 4.78 7.90
CA SER A 63 0.57 5.32 6.54
C SER A 63 1.75 6.25 6.27
N ILE A 64 2.37 6.09 5.11
CA ILE A 64 3.41 7.01 4.61
C ILE A 64 2.83 8.40 4.28
N LEU A 65 1.52 8.51 4.11
CA LEU A 65 0.80 9.78 3.89
C LEU A 65 0.54 10.52 5.21
N ASN A 66 0.81 9.88 6.35
CA ASN A 66 0.59 10.48 7.65
C ASN A 66 1.40 11.79 7.80
N GLY A 67 0.69 12.87 8.08
CA GLY A 67 1.30 14.21 8.18
C GLY A 67 1.38 15.00 6.87
N LEU A 68 1.12 14.36 5.74
CA LEU A 68 0.88 15.04 4.47
C LEU A 68 -0.59 15.46 4.37
N VAL A 69 -1.50 14.51 4.64
CA VAL A 69 -2.95 14.69 4.59
C VAL A 69 -3.61 13.95 5.76
N ASP A 70 -4.88 14.24 6.01
CA ASP A 70 -5.72 13.39 6.86
C ASP A 70 -6.08 12.12 6.09
N VAL A 71 -5.72 10.96 6.66
CA VAL A 71 -5.76 9.69 5.95
C VAL A 71 -6.42 8.59 6.78
N THR A 72 -7.34 7.86 6.16
CA THR A 72 -7.81 6.57 6.66
C THR A 72 -6.81 5.50 6.19
N ALA A 73 -6.28 4.71 7.12
CA ALA A 73 -5.32 3.67 6.82
C ALA A 73 -5.94 2.27 7.01
N CYS A 74 -5.64 1.33 6.14
CA CYS A 74 -5.99 -0.07 6.32
C CYS A 74 -4.85 -1.00 5.93
N ASP A 75 -4.80 -2.14 6.63
CA ASP A 75 -3.79 -3.19 6.40
C ASP A 75 -4.31 -4.51 6.98
N PRO A 76 -4.15 -5.66 6.32
CA PRO A 76 -4.65 -6.94 6.83
C PRO A 76 -4.09 -7.30 8.21
N LEU A 77 -2.91 -6.82 8.57
CA LEU A 77 -2.26 -7.08 9.85
C LEU A 77 -2.53 -5.98 10.90
N GLY A 78 -3.46 -5.05 10.66
CA GLY A 78 -3.73 -3.90 11.52
C GLY A 78 -3.90 -4.24 13.00
N ASP A 79 -4.62 -5.33 13.32
CA ASP A 79 -4.78 -5.79 14.70
C ASP A 79 -3.50 -6.38 15.29
N LEU A 80 -2.67 -7.03 14.47
CA LEU A 80 -1.42 -7.64 14.91
C LEU A 80 -0.32 -6.59 15.16
N TYR A 81 -0.37 -5.45 14.48
CA TYR A 81 0.61 -4.38 14.67
C TYR A 81 0.60 -3.80 16.09
N LYS A 82 -0.51 -3.95 16.81
CA LYS A 82 -0.60 -3.59 18.25
C LYS A 82 0.38 -4.39 19.13
N LEU A 83 0.89 -5.52 18.64
CA LEU A 83 1.89 -6.34 19.32
C LEU A 83 3.31 -5.78 19.19
N VAL A 84 3.56 -4.98 18.16
CA VAL A 84 4.89 -4.47 17.81
C VAL A 84 5.03 -2.96 17.94
N PHE A 85 3.89 -2.22 18.03
CA PHE A 85 3.90 -0.77 18.11
C PHE A 85 2.84 -0.24 19.08
N ASP A 86 3.24 0.73 19.92
CA ASP A 86 2.39 1.40 20.89
C ASP A 86 1.73 2.63 20.27
N PHE A 87 0.56 2.42 19.66
CA PHE A 87 -0.22 3.47 18.98
C PHE A 87 -0.65 4.58 19.94
N GLU A 88 -1.07 4.22 21.16
CA GLU A 88 -1.55 5.17 22.15
C GLU A 88 -0.45 6.15 22.56
N ARG A 89 0.75 5.64 22.89
CA ARG A 89 1.93 6.45 23.20
C ARG A 89 2.25 7.48 22.14
N HIS A 90 2.06 7.11 20.86
CA HIS A 90 2.39 7.97 19.74
C HIS A 90 1.21 8.80 19.22
N LYS A 91 0.01 8.66 19.85
CA LYS A 91 -1.23 9.34 19.46
C LYS A 91 -1.60 9.07 18.00
N LEU A 92 -1.43 7.84 17.58
CA LEU A 92 -1.78 7.33 16.26
C LEU A 92 -2.91 6.31 16.38
N SER A 93 -3.68 6.13 15.32
CA SER A 93 -4.65 5.06 15.19
C SER A 93 -4.02 3.86 14.50
N ALA A 94 -4.34 2.65 14.98
CA ALA A 94 -3.99 1.45 14.24
C ALA A 94 -4.76 1.42 12.90
N PRO A 95 -4.16 0.87 11.83
CA PRO A 95 -4.88 0.66 10.58
C PRO A 95 -6.11 -0.24 10.77
N ILE A 96 -7.14 -0.03 9.98
CA ILE A 96 -8.29 -0.92 9.93
C ILE A 96 -7.82 -2.28 9.43
N ALA A 97 -8.11 -3.35 10.19
CA ALA A 97 -7.66 -4.70 9.85
C ALA A 97 -8.51 -5.30 8.72
N VAL A 98 -8.17 -4.96 7.47
CA VAL A 98 -8.86 -5.45 6.27
C VAL A 98 -7.88 -5.58 5.10
N PRO A 99 -7.87 -6.72 4.37
CA PRO A 99 -7.08 -6.86 3.16
C PRO A 99 -7.67 -6.05 2.00
N ALA A 100 -6.82 -5.68 1.05
CA ALA A 100 -7.22 -4.87 -0.11
C ALA A 100 -8.35 -5.52 -0.93
N GLU A 101 -8.36 -6.84 -1.05
CA GLU A 101 -9.39 -7.61 -1.77
C GLU A 101 -10.76 -7.60 -1.11
N GLU A 102 -10.82 -7.28 0.18
CA GLU A 102 -12.03 -7.33 0.99
C GLU A 102 -12.55 -5.96 1.39
N LEU A 103 -12.03 -4.89 0.81
CA LEU A 103 -12.57 -3.55 1.03
C LEU A 103 -14.06 -3.50 0.68
N ARG A 104 -14.83 -2.80 1.50
CA ARG A 104 -16.30 -2.65 1.34
C ARG A 104 -16.71 -1.19 1.15
N PHE A 105 -15.78 -0.37 0.69
CA PHE A 105 -16.06 1.01 0.33
C PHE A 105 -16.53 1.07 -1.13
N SER A 106 -17.51 1.92 -1.40
CA SER A 106 -17.97 2.19 -2.76
C SER A 106 -18.14 3.69 -2.93
N ASN A 107 -17.49 4.28 -3.93
CA ASN A 107 -17.60 5.70 -4.27
C ASN A 107 -17.42 6.62 -3.03
N HIS A 108 -16.38 6.36 -2.24
CA HIS A 108 -16.23 6.94 -0.91
C HIS A 108 -15.03 7.88 -0.75
N PHE A 109 -13.90 7.59 -1.39
CA PHE A 109 -12.67 8.35 -1.23
C PHE A 109 -12.32 9.15 -2.48
N ASP A 110 -11.87 10.39 -2.30
CA ASP A 110 -11.37 11.21 -3.40
C ASP A 110 -10.03 10.70 -3.92
N ILE A 111 -9.21 10.15 -3.02
CA ILE A 111 -7.94 9.51 -3.34
C ILE A 111 -7.87 8.16 -2.61
N VAL A 112 -7.54 7.12 -3.36
CA VAL A 112 -7.14 5.81 -2.83
C VAL A 112 -5.68 5.58 -3.23
N HIS A 113 -4.85 5.27 -2.26
CA HIS A 113 -3.42 5.05 -2.43
C HIS A 113 -3.07 3.64 -1.96
N ILE A 114 -2.15 3.00 -2.67
CA ILE A 114 -1.49 1.76 -2.28
C ILE A 114 -0.01 1.86 -2.65
N SER A 115 0.87 1.60 -1.70
CA SER A 115 2.31 1.70 -1.90
C SER A 115 3.02 0.45 -1.43
N ASN A 116 3.74 -0.19 -2.35
CA ASN A 116 4.57 -1.37 -2.09
C ASN A 116 3.85 -2.47 -1.29
N ALA A 117 2.58 -2.72 -1.64
CA ALA A 117 1.73 -3.69 -0.97
C ALA A 117 0.85 -4.50 -1.95
N LEU A 118 0.73 -4.05 -3.21
CA LEU A 118 -0.07 -4.76 -4.20
C LEU A 118 0.55 -6.13 -4.55
N ASP A 119 1.86 -6.24 -4.51
CA ASP A 119 2.62 -7.47 -4.71
C ASP A 119 2.46 -8.48 -3.55
N HIS A 120 1.96 -8.02 -2.40
CA HIS A 120 1.63 -8.85 -1.24
C HIS A 120 0.21 -9.44 -1.28
N CYS A 121 -0.65 -8.95 -2.16
CA CYS A 121 -2.03 -9.40 -2.25
C CYS A 121 -2.13 -10.85 -2.71
N GLN A 122 -3.12 -11.59 -2.23
CA GLN A 122 -3.40 -12.93 -2.76
C GLN A 122 -3.87 -12.85 -4.21
N SER A 123 -4.66 -11.85 -4.54
CA SER A 123 -5.14 -11.53 -5.87
C SER A 123 -5.02 -10.04 -6.15
N PRO A 124 -3.90 -9.57 -6.73
CA PRO A 124 -3.74 -8.16 -7.09
C PRO A 124 -4.87 -7.63 -7.97
N TYR A 125 -5.44 -8.49 -8.82
CA TYR A 125 -6.59 -8.14 -9.65
C TYR A 125 -7.84 -7.83 -8.82
N SER A 126 -8.15 -8.69 -7.84
CA SER A 126 -9.28 -8.45 -6.92
C SER A 126 -9.04 -7.22 -6.06
N ALA A 127 -7.81 -7.03 -5.59
CA ALA A 127 -7.41 -5.85 -4.85
C ALA A 127 -7.63 -4.58 -5.69
N LEU A 128 -7.11 -4.53 -6.92
CA LEU A 128 -7.30 -3.37 -7.81
C LEU A 128 -8.77 -3.05 -8.06
N ASN A 129 -9.63 -4.06 -8.25
CA ASN A 129 -11.06 -3.83 -8.40
C ASN A 129 -11.68 -3.20 -7.14
N SER A 130 -11.38 -3.73 -5.96
CA SER A 130 -11.87 -3.18 -4.70
C SER A 130 -11.35 -1.76 -4.44
N LEU A 131 -10.09 -1.48 -4.80
CA LEU A 131 -9.52 -0.13 -4.72
C LEU A 131 -10.27 0.85 -5.63
N LEU A 132 -10.57 0.46 -6.87
CA LEU A 132 -11.33 1.30 -7.80
C LEU A 132 -12.77 1.55 -7.34
N GLU A 133 -13.43 0.51 -6.82
CA GLU A 133 -14.77 0.66 -6.27
C GLU A 133 -14.80 1.66 -5.10
N ALA A 134 -13.71 1.74 -4.34
CA ALA A 134 -13.57 2.68 -3.23
C ALA A 134 -13.39 4.14 -3.69
N VAL A 135 -12.85 4.37 -4.90
CA VAL A 135 -12.64 5.71 -5.45
C VAL A 135 -13.98 6.35 -5.85
N LYS A 136 -14.18 7.62 -5.53
CA LYS A 136 -15.30 8.42 -6.01
C LYS A 136 -15.22 8.67 -7.53
N ASP A 137 -16.36 8.92 -8.14
CA ASP A 137 -16.40 9.41 -9.52
C ASP A 137 -15.57 10.69 -9.64
N GLY A 138 -14.59 10.67 -10.55
CA GLY A 138 -13.65 11.77 -10.73
C GLY A 138 -12.51 11.83 -9.70
N GLY A 139 -12.42 10.86 -8.79
CA GLY A 139 -11.32 10.67 -7.86
C GLY A 139 -10.11 9.97 -8.49
N TYR A 140 -9.15 9.60 -7.65
CA TYR A 140 -7.86 9.06 -8.11
C TYR A 140 -7.49 7.79 -7.38
N LEU A 141 -7.04 6.78 -8.14
CA LEU A 141 -6.32 5.63 -7.61
C LEU A 141 -4.82 5.82 -7.89
N ILE A 142 -4.01 5.82 -6.85
CA ILE A 142 -2.56 5.93 -6.93
C ILE A 142 -1.95 4.59 -6.53
N VAL A 143 -1.24 3.95 -7.46
CA VAL A 143 -0.51 2.71 -7.21
C VAL A 143 0.98 3.02 -7.28
N GLN A 144 1.69 2.78 -6.21
CA GLN A 144 3.14 2.97 -6.11
C GLN A 144 3.80 1.65 -5.73
N GLY A 145 4.98 1.36 -6.28
CA GLY A 145 5.72 0.15 -5.96
C GLY A 145 6.99 0.05 -6.78
N PHE A 146 7.82 -0.93 -6.46
CA PHE A 146 9.02 -1.24 -7.22
C PHE A 146 8.71 -2.23 -8.34
N THR A 147 9.44 -2.10 -9.45
CA THR A 147 9.36 -3.06 -10.55
C THR A 147 10.06 -4.36 -10.15
N ASN A 148 9.43 -5.50 -10.42
CA ASN A 148 10.00 -6.83 -10.16
C ASN A 148 10.36 -7.11 -8.68
N GLU A 149 9.61 -6.54 -7.74
CA GLU A 149 9.91 -6.65 -6.31
C GLU A 149 9.95 -8.09 -5.83
N ALA A 150 9.03 -8.95 -6.27
CA ALA A 150 9.03 -10.35 -5.88
C ALA A 150 10.31 -11.09 -6.30
N GLU A 151 10.88 -10.79 -7.47
CA GLU A 151 12.16 -11.34 -7.91
C GLU A 151 13.32 -10.80 -7.06
N HIS A 152 13.34 -9.51 -6.75
CA HIS A 152 14.36 -8.90 -5.91
C HIS A 152 14.36 -9.47 -4.49
N GLU A 153 13.17 -9.72 -3.95
CA GLU A 153 12.97 -10.34 -2.62
C GLU A 153 13.01 -11.89 -2.65
N ASN A 154 13.43 -12.48 -3.77
CA ASN A 154 13.53 -13.94 -3.94
C ASN A 154 12.23 -14.68 -3.65
N TRP A 155 11.08 -14.06 -3.91
CA TRP A 155 9.73 -14.62 -3.66
C TRP A 155 9.50 -15.00 -2.19
N GLN A 156 10.09 -14.25 -1.27
CA GLN A 156 9.96 -14.49 0.17
C GLN A 156 8.81 -13.67 0.77
N GLY A 157 8.34 -14.08 1.94
CA GLY A 157 7.27 -13.40 2.64
C GLY A 157 5.98 -13.34 1.84
N PHE A 158 5.44 -12.15 1.67
CA PHE A 158 4.27 -11.89 0.85
C PHE A 158 4.59 -11.42 -0.57
N HIS A 159 5.85 -11.28 -0.95
CA HIS A 159 6.26 -10.88 -2.30
C HIS A 159 5.97 -12.00 -3.31
N GLN A 160 4.76 -11.99 -3.88
CA GLN A 160 4.26 -13.05 -4.75
C GLN A 160 4.08 -12.59 -6.20
N TRP A 161 4.14 -11.29 -6.44
CA TRP A 161 3.85 -10.70 -7.73
C TRP A 161 4.90 -9.68 -8.13
N ASN A 162 5.34 -9.77 -9.38
CA ASN A 162 6.06 -8.70 -10.04
C ASN A 162 5.07 -7.76 -10.70
N LEU A 163 5.29 -6.48 -10.53
CA LEU A 163 4.51 -5.43 -11.16
C LEU A 163 5.41 -4.68 -12.14
N ASP A 164 4.89 -4.38 -13.30
CA ASP A 164 5.57 -3.55 -14.31
C ASP A 164 4.57 -2.71 -15.07
N LEU A 165 4.91 -1.46 -15.34
CA LEU A 165 4.11 -0.58 -16.18
C LEU A 165 4.77 -0.45 -17.56
N THR A 166 4.07 -0.90 -18.60
CA THR A 166 4.56 -0.77 -19.98
C THR A 166 4.49 0.68 -20.46
N ASP A 167 5.25 0.99 -21.51
CA ASP A 167 5.21 2.32 -22.16
C ASP A 167 3.82 2.67 -22.71
N SER A 168 3.00 1.66 -22.99
CA SER A 168 1.60 1.84 -23.40
C SER A 168 0.61 2.03 -22.27
N GLY A 169 1.08 2.14 -21.02
CA GLY A 169 0.25 2.34 -19.83
C GLY A 169 -0.48 1.08 -19.36
N ILE A 170 0.01 -0.11 -19.71
CA ILE A 170 -0.55 -1.39 -19.24
C ILE A 170 0.22 -1.82 -17.99
N LEU A 171 -0.49 -2.00 -16.88
CA LEU A 171 0.07 -2.64 -15.70
C LEU A 171 0.12 -4.15 -15.93
N ARG A 172 1.33 -4.70 -15.97
CA ARG A 172 1.58 -6.14 -16.00
C ARG A 172 1.74 -6.67 -14.59
N ILE A 173 1.08 -7.77 -14.32
CA ILE A 173 1.17 -8.48 -13.04
C ILE A 173 1.61 -9.90 -13.37
N LYS A 174 2.77 -10.31 -12.84
CA LYS A 174 3.36 -11.61 -13.11
C LYS A 174 3.65 -12.32 -11.81
N GLY A 175 2.99 -13.46 -11.57
CA GLY A 175 3.34 -14.38 -10.49
C GLY A 175 4.51 -15.26 -10.88
N ARG A 176 5.04 -16.03 -9.92
CA ARG A 176 6.20 -16.90 -10.13
C ARG A 176 6.02 -17.88 -11.30
N ASP A 177 4.84 -18.47 -11.41
CA ASP A 177 4.50 -19.48 -12.41
C ASP A 177 3.37 -19.06 -13.34
N SER A 178 2.93 -17.80 -13.27
CA SER A 178 1.80 -17.30 -14.04
C SER A 178 1.99 -15.84 -14.46
N GLU A 179 1.42 -15.48 -15.60
CA GLU A 179 1.34 -14.09 -16.05
C GLU A 179 -0.12 -13.68 -16.12
N LEU A 180 -0.49 -12.67 -15.33
CA LEU A 180 -1.78 -12.01 -15.46
C LEU A 180 -1.55 -10.64 -16.09
N ALA A 181 -2.16 -10.39 -17.23
CA ALA A 181 -2.17 -9.07 -17.84
C ALA A 181 -3.48 -8.38 -17.45
N ALA A 182 -3.43 -7.39 -16.61
CA ALA A 182 -4.56 -6.51 -16.38
C ALA A 182 -4.48 -5.34 -17.37
N LEU A 183 -5.45 -5.25 -18.28
CA LEU A 183 -5.64 -4.06 -19.11
C LEU A 183 -6.31 -2.99 -18.27
N TRP A 184 -5.53 -2.01 -17.87
CA TRP A 184 -6.03 -0.83 -17.20
C TRP A 184 -5.90 0.35 -18.16
N THR A 185 -7.03 0.92 -18.56
CA THR A 185 -7.05 2.24 -19.19
C THR A 185 -6.81 3.26 -18.10
N PRO A 186 -5.69 3.97 -18.12
CA PRO A 186 -5.24 4.74 -16.99
C PRO A 186 -6.06 6.01 -16.80
N HIS A 187 -6.50 6.21 -15.58
CA HIS A 187 -6.58 7.56 -15.06
C HIS A 187 -5.25 7.82 -14.32
N ILE A 188 -4.20 8.13 -15.07
CA ILE A 188 -2.87 8.49 -14.61
C ILE A 188 -2.10 7.38 -13.88
N PHE A 189 -1.53 6.43 -14.63
CA PHE A 189 -0.34 5.73 -14.19
C PHE A 189 0.89 6.55 -14.59
N LYS A 190 1.71 6.92 -13.64
CA LYS A 190 3.00 7.52 -13.90
C LYS A 190 4.07 6.54 -13.41
N LYS A 191 4.94 6.10 -14.33
CA LYS A 191 6.12 5.33 -13.96
C LYS A 191 7.08 6.26 -13.22
N PHE A 192 7.50 5.85 -12.05
CA PHE A 192 8.56 6.50 -11.30
C PHE A 192 9.81 5.63 -11.43
N GLU A 193 10.93 6.21 -11.86
CA GLU A 193 12.25 5.56 -11.91
C GLU A 193 12.97 5.74 -10.57
#